data_eec1349e14048b79214329106b9a8e42
#
_entry.id   eec1349e14048b79214329106b9a8e42
#
_cell.length_a   1.000
_cell.length_b   1.000
_cell.length_c   1.000
_cell.angle_alpha   90.00
_cell.angle_beta   90.00
_cell.angle_gamma   90.00
#
_symmetry.space_group_name_H-M   'P 1'
#
loop_
_entity.id
_entity.type
_entity.pdbx_description
1 polymer ?
#
loop_
_entity_poly.entity_id
_entity_poly.type
_entity_poly.pdbx_seq_one_letter_code
_entity_poly.pdbx_strand_id
1 'polypeptide(L)'
;MRLVTFDAGDGPRAGVIEDDRVVDAWALLGEPHRGGLRELIAAGRVDDLRGRLGDTGAPSHPLSAVKLLSPIPDPEKIVCIGLNYRKHAAEIGVTELPELPTIFAKFRNALVADGATVKAPTAKTDFEAEVAFVVGRRAKDVGEDEALDYVAGFTLLNDLSARDLQGATPQWMPGKIFDGAAPCGPYLVTPDEAGPADQIGIRLTLNGEEMQNSSTADLIFGVPQLISQLSSLMTLEPGDLVATGTPEGVGMGRNPRVWLADGDEIVIESPTLGRLTTHITA
;
A
#
# COMPACT_ATOMS: atom_id res chain seq x y z
N MET A 1 14.64 -6.42 2.70
CA MET A 1 14.04 -6.90 3.97
C MET A 1 12.52 -6.79 3.89
N ARG A 2 11.80 -7.69 4.59
CA ARG A 2 10.35 -7.61 4.78
C ARG A 2 10.06 -7.11 6.18
N LEU A 3 9.52 -5.90 6.28
CA LEU A 3 9.25 -5.20 7.53
C LEU A 3 7.76 -5.23 7.84
N VAL A 4 7.42 -5.37 9.12
CA VAL A 4 6.03 -5.46 9.58
C VAL A 4 5.78 -4.58 10.80
N THR A 5 4.55 -4.09 10.94
CA THR A 5 4.00 -3.72 12.23
C THR A 5 3.15 -4.89 12.72
N PHE A 6 3.47 -5.43 13.90
CA PHE A 6 2.78 -6.58 14.48
C PHE A 6 2.34 -6.29 15.92
N ASP A 7 1.38 -7.05 16.41
CA ASP A 7 0.93 -7.02 17.80
C ASP A 7 1.03 -8.44 18.39
N ALA A 8 1.83 -8.57 19.45
CA ALA A 8 1.98 -9.79 20.24
C ALA A 8 1.13 -9.78 21.52
N GLY A 9 0.21 -8.81 21.67
CA GLY A 9 -0.70 -8.67 22.81
C GLY A 9 -0.40 -7.46 23.70
N ASP A 10 0.63 -6.66 23.38
CA ASP A 10 1.06 -5.49 24.15
C ASP A 10 1.14 -4.20 23.31
N GLY A 11 0.55 -4.22 22.12
CA GLY A 11 0.44 -3.10 21.20
C GLY A 11 1.37 -3.21 19.98
N PRO A 12 1.28 -2.21 19.06
CA PRO A 12 2.01 -2.24 17.81
C PRO A 12 3.53 -2.21 18.02
N ARG A 13 4.25 -3.14 17.37
CA ARG A 13 5.70 -3.27 17.37
C ARG A 13 6.24 -3.30 15.96
N ALA A 14 7.42 -2.70 15.73
CA ALA A 14 8.17 -2.89 14.50
C ALA A 14 8.85 -4.26 14.52
N GLY A 15 8.78 -4.97 13.40
CA GLY A 15 9.42 -6.27 13.22
C GLY A 15 10.04 -6.43 11.84
N VAL A 16 10.97 -7.37 11.73
CA VAL A 16 11.50 -7.89 10.49
C VAL A 16 11.15 -9.36 10.36
N ILE A 17 10.73 -9.78 9.17
CA ILE A 17 10.43 -11.20 8.90
C ILE A 17 11.75 -11.91 8.53
N GLU A 18 12.07 -12.95 9.30
CA GLU A 18 13.11 -13.92 9.01
C GLU A 18 12.46 -15.31 8.93
N ASP A 19 12.47 -15.93 7.77
CA ASP A 19 11.80 -17.19 7.47
C ASP A 19 10.30 -17.16 7.83
N ASP A 20 9.87 -17.95 8.83
CA ASP A 20 8.50 -18.03 9.35
C ASP A 20 8.30 -17.27 10.68
N ARG A 21 9.22 -16.37 11.03
CA ARG A 21 9.23 -15.64 12.30
C ARG A 21 9.24 -14.14 12.08
N VAL A 22 8.69 -13.44 13.06
CA VAL A 22 8.85 -11.98 13.21
C VAL A 22 9.84 -11.74 14.34
N VAL A 23 10.93 -11.06 14.05
CA VAL A 23 11.93 -10.59 15.02
C VAL A 23 11.61 -9.15 15.39
N ASP A 24 11.57 -8.84 16.70
CA ASP A 24 11.34 -7.46 17.18
C ASP A 24 12.51 -6.56 16.74
N ALA A 25 12.20 -5.56 15.91
CA ALA A 25 13.21 -4.70 15.29
C ALA A 25 13.93 -3.80 16.30
N TRP A 26 13.22 -3.28 17.31
CA TRP A 26 13.84 -2.45 18.34
C TRP A 26 14.78 -3.25 19.24
N ALA A 27 14.34 -4.46 19.64
CA ALA A 27 15.19 -5.36 20.42
C ALA A 27 16.42 -5.83 19.62
N LEU A 28 16.25 -6.11 18.31
CA LEU A 28 17.36 -6.46 17.41
C LEU A 28 18.42 -5.34 17.34
N LEU A 29 17.98 -4.08 17.42
CA LEU A 29 18.87 -2.92 17.49
C LEU A 29 19.48 -2.70 18.88
N GLY A 30 19.04 -3.44 19.91
CA GLY A 30 19.45 -3.23 21.30
C GLY A 30 18.80 -1.98 21.93
N GLU A 31 17.66 -1.55 21.41
CA GLU A 31 16.94 -0.36 21.85
C GLU A 31 15.60 -0.72 22.55
N PRO A 32 15.12 0.16 23.45
CA PRO A 32 13.81 -0.02 24.03
C PRO A 32 12.72 0.13 22.95
N HIS A 33 11.62 -0.58 23.15
CA HIS A 33 10.45 -0.47 22.27
C HIS A 33 9.94 0.96 22.17
N ARG A 34 9.64 1.43 20.92
CA ARG A 34 9.18 2.79 20.60
C ARG A 34 8.00 2.83 19.65
N GLY A 35 7.34 1.70 19.40
CA GLY A 35 6.19 1.63 18.50
C GLY A 35 6.40 0.78 17.25
N GLY A 36 5.60 1.03 16.22
CA GLY A 36 5.59 0.28 14.97
C GLY A 36 6.64 0.74 13.95
N LEU A 37 6.41 0.39 12.67
CA LEU A 37 7.35 0.75 11.60
C LEU A 37 7.47 2.26 11.38
N ARG A 38 6.40 3.03 11.57
CA ARG A 38 6.47 4.48 11.39
C ARG A 38 7.55 5.11 12.28
N GLU A 39 7.59 4.74 13.56
CA GLU A 39 8.60 5.21 14.52
C GLU A 39 10.01 4.75 14.15
N LEU A 40 10.14 3.50 13.65
CA LEU A 40 11.43 2.96 13.21
C LEU A 40 11.97 3.71 11.98
N ILE A 41 11.10 3.98 11.00
CA ILE A 41 11.42 4.75 9.79
C ILE A 41 11.76 6.19 10.16
N ALA A 42 10.94 6.86 10.99
CA ALA A 42 11.17 8.23 11.42
C ALA A 42 12.47 8.40 12.22
N ALA A 43 12.89 7.35 12.92
CA ALA A 43 14.18 7.31 13.62
C ALA A 43 15.38 7.05 12.68
N GLY A 44 15.15 6.76 11.38
CA GLY A 44 16.19 6.44 10.41
C GLY A 44 16.92 5.12 10.68
N ARG A 45 16.26 4.14 11.33
CA ARG A 45 16.91 2.94 11.84
C ARG A 45 16.71 1.69 10.95
N VAL A 46 16.03 1.83 9.80
CA VAL A 46 15.76 0.69 8.91
C VAL A 46 17.04 0.03 8.39
N ASP A 47 18.01 0.83 7.95
CA ASP A 47 19.25 0.29 7.39
C ASP A 47 20.13 -0.39 8.44
N ASP A 48 20.07 0.04 9.71
CA ASP A 48 20.82 -0.56 10.80
C ASP A 48 20.39 -2.02 11.09
N LEU A 49 19.17 -2.40 10.72
CA LEU A 49 18.69 -3.78 10.86
C LEU A 49 19.48 -4.75 9.99
N ARG A 50 19.94 -4.32 8.82
CA ARG A 50 20.63 -5.21 7.85
C ARG A 50 21.86 -5.90 8.46
N GLY A 51 22.64 -5.17 9.26
CA GLY A 51 23.81 -5.69 9.94
C GLY A 51 23.52 -6.57 11.16
N ARG A 52 22.25 -6.71 11.52
CA ARG A 52 21.78 -7.46 12.70
C ARG A 52 20.91 -8.68 12.35
N LEU A 53 20.57 -8.86 11.07
CA LEU A 53 19.80 -10.03 10.64
C LEU A 53 20.55 -11.32 10.97
N GLY A 54 19.81 -12.32 11.47
CA GLY A 54 20.38 -13.59 11.94
C GLY A 54 20.95 -13.53 13.38
N ASP A 55 20.87 -12.39 14.08
CA ASP A 55 21.24 -12.30 15.49
C ASP A 55 20.17 -12.98 16.37
N THR A 56 20.50 -14.13 16.95
CA THR A 56 19.56 -14.99 17.68
C THR A 56 19.17 -14.47 19.06
N GLY A 57 19.74 -13.35 19.52
CA GLY A 57 19.49 -12.77 20.84
C GLY A 57 18.19 -11.95 20.96
N ALA A 58 17.64 -11.50 19.86
CA ALA A 58 16.41 -10.68 19.88
C ALA A 58 15.15 -11.53 20.07
N PRO A 59 14.13 -11.05 20.81
CA PRO A 59 12.83 -11.69 20.91
C PRO A 59 12.20 -11.88 19.51
N SER A 60 11.72 -13.09 19.26
CA SER A 60 11.04 -13.42 18.01
C SER A 60 9.82 -14.28 18.25
N HIS A 61 8.83 -14.16 17.39
CA HIS A 61 7.57 -14.88 17.45
C HIS A 61 7.33 -15.64 16.15
N PRO A 62 6.72 -16.84 16.18
CA PRO A 62 6.19 -17.44 14.95
C PRO A 62 5.24 -16.45 14.27
N LEU A 63 5.33 -16.31 12.95
CA LEU A 63 4.46 -15.40 12.19
C LEU A 63 2.97 -15.70 12.40
N SER A 64 2.64 -17.01 12.59
CA SER A 64 1.27 -17.48 12.87
C SER A 64 0.77 -17.17 14.29
N ALA A 65 1.64 -16.74 15.20
CA ALA A 65 1.30 -16.45 16.60
C ALA A 65 1.12 -14.96 16.90
N VAL A 66 1.33 -14.09 15.91
CA VAL A 66 1.16 -12.64 16.05
C VAL A 66 0.09 -12.13 15.10
N LYS A 67 -0.50 -10.99 15.45
CA LYS A 67 -1.40 -10.27 14.55
C LYS A 67 -0.59 -9.27 13.74
N LEU A 68 -0.51 -9.47 12.43
CA LEU A 68 0.01 -8.44 11.55
C LEU A 68 -1.01 -7.31 11.43
N LEU A 69 -0.52 -6.08 11.46
CA LEU A 69 -1.27 -4.86 11.18
C LEU A 69 -0.93 -4.39 9.76
N SER A 70 -1.64 -3.37 9.27
CA SER A 70 -1.12 -2.62 8.10
C SER A 70 0.33 -2.20 8.39
N PRO A 71 1.25 -2.24 7.42
CA PRO A 71 2.66 -1.89 7.67
C PRO A 71 2.83 -0.56 8.39
N ILE A 72 2.05 0.44 7.99
CA ILE A 72 1.95 1.73 8.70
C ILE A 72 0.48 1.92 9.10
N PRO A 73 0.11 1.57 10.35
CA PRO A 73 -1.30 1.64 10.78
C PRO A 73 -1.77 3.05 11.13
N ASP A 74 -0.84 4.00 11.22
CA ASP A 74 -1.08 5.37 11.69
C ASP A 74 -0.33 6.43 10.85
N PRO A 75 -0.35 6.36 9.50
CA PRO A 75 0.30 7.38 8.67
C PRO A 75 -0.34 8.75 8.91
N GLU A 76 0.45 9.82 8.77
CA GLU A 76 -0.11 11.18 8.80
C GLU A 76 -0.92 11.47 7.55
N LYS A 77 -0.45 10.97 6.39
CA LYS A 77 -1.12 11.12 5.11
C LYS A 77 -1.24 9.78 4.38
N ILE A 78 -2.39 9.56 3.75
CA ILE A 78 -2.61 8.53 2.77
C ILE A 78 -2.99 9.25 1.49
N VAL A 79 -2.01 9.38 0.59
CA VAL A 79 -2.16 10.05 -0.69
C VAL A 79 -2.40 8.99 -1.76
N CYS A 80 -3.42 9.19 -2.59
CA CYS A 80 -3.76 8.28 -3.66
C CYS A 80 -3.71 9.00 -5.00
N ILE A 81 -3.23 8.30 -6.03
CA ILE A 81 -3.10 8.83 -7.38
C ILE A 81 -4.14 8.16 -8.28
N GLY A 82 -5.07 8.96 -8.76
CA GLY A 82 -6.08 8.49 -9.72
C GLY A 82 -5.55 8.53 -11.15
N LEU A 83 -6.01 7.57 -11.95
CA LEU A 83 -5.78 7.54 -13.40
C LEU A 83 -4.30 7.53 -13.79
N ASN A 84 -3.52 6.70 -13.15
CA ASN A 84 -2.06 6.69 -13.32
C ASN A 84 -1.50 5.49 -14.11
N TYR A 85 -2.34 4.63 -14.69
CA TYR A 85 -1.91 3.58 -15.62
C TYR A 85 -2.41 3.87 -17.03
N ARG A 86 -1.53 3.73 -18.04
CA ARG A 86 -1.84 4.07 -19.45
C ARG A 86 -2.99 3.22 -19.99
N LYS A 87 -2.96 1.91 -19.72
CA LYS A 87 -4.00 0.99 -20.16
C LYS A 87 -5.33 1.23 -19.44
N HIS A 88 -5.31 1.57 -18.14
CA HIS A 88 -6.51 1.95 -17.42
C HIS A 88 -7.12 3.25 -17.96
N ALA A 89 -6.30 4.25 -18.28
CA ALA A 89 -6.76 5.47 -18.95
C ALA A 89 -7.47 5.14 -20.28
N ALA A 90 -6.89 4.26 -21.10
CA ALA A 90 -7.48 3.81 -22.36
C ALA A 90 -8.79 3.02 -22.13
N GLU A 91 -8.86 2.14 -21.11
CA GLU A 91 -10.07 1.37 -20.73
C GLU A 91 -11.27 2.26 -20.47
N ILE A 92 -11.08 3.39 -19.80
CA ILE A 92 -12.15 4.33 -19.49
C ILE A 92 -12.33 5.44 -20.53
N GLY A 93 -11.66 5.33 -21.68
CA GLY A 93 -11.83 6.21 -22.83
C GLY A 93 -11.08 7.54 -22.76
N VAL A 94 -10.07 7.67 -21.89
CA VAL A 94 -9.20 8.84 -21.84
C VAL A 94 -8.19 8.77 -22.99
N THR A 95 -8.27 9.72 -23.92
CA THR A 95 -7.42 9.79 -25.11
C THR A 95 -6.19 10.68 -24.93
N GLU A 96 -6.28 11.67 -24.04
CA GLU A 96 -5.19 12.58 -23.72
C GLU A 96 -4.75 12.33 -22.28
N LEU A 97 -3.51 11.91 -22.09
CA LEU A 97 -2.97 11.65 -20.75
C LEU A 97 -2.86 12.96 -19.97
N PRO A 98 -3.12 12.93 -18.64
CA PRO A 98 -3.02 14.12 -17.81
C PRO A 98 -1.58 14.63 -17.75
N GLU A 99 -1.40 15.95 -17.69
CA GLU A 99 -0.09 16.58 -17.48
C GLU A 99 0.34 16.54 -16.00
N LEU A 100 -0.61 16.42 -15.08
CA LEU A 100 -0.40 16.36 -13.64
C LEU A 100 -1.19 15.18 -13.04
N PRO A 101 -0.66 14.52 -11.98
CA PRO A 101 -1.38 13.44 -11.33
C PRO A 101 -2.67 13.92 -10.67
N THR A 102 -3.75 13.17 -10.82
CA THR A 102 -4.97 13.38 -10.06
C THR A 102 -4.77 12.90 -8.63
N ILE A 103 -4.82 13.80 -7.67
CA ILE A 103 -4.54 13.51 -6.26
C ILE A 103 -5.83 13.49 -5.46
N PHE A 104 -6.01 12.46 -4.65
CA PHE A 104 -7.02 12.39 -3.61
C PHE A 104 -6.47 11.74 -2.34
N ALA A 105 -7.24 11.71 -1.27
CA ALA A 105 -6.78 11.17 0.00
C ALA A 105 -7.73 10.06 0.50
N LYS A 106 -7.16 9.14 1.25
CA LYS A 106 -7.89 8.29 2.19
C LYS A 106 -7.52 8.70 3.61
N PHE A 107 -8.28 8.22 4.60
CA PHE A 107 -8.03 8.50 6.01
C PHE A 107 -7.68 7.22 6.76
N ARG A 108 -7.15 7.36 7.96
CA ARG A 108 -6.70 6.24 8.79
C ARG A 108 -7.77 5.17 9.03
N ASN A 109 -9.07 5.55 9.14
CA ASN A 109 -10.19 4.62 9.28
C ASN A 109 -10.32 3.66 8.10
N ALA A 110 -9.80 4.04 6.93
CA ALA A 110 -9.83 3.18 5.75
C ALA A 110 -8.80 2.04 5.83
N LEU A 111 -7.69 2.20 6.58
CA LEU A 111 -6.64 1.18 6.65
C LEU A 111 -7.09 -0.04 7.45
N VAL A 112 -6.92 -1.21 6.85
CA VAL A 112 -7.05 -2.52 7.48
C VAL A 112 -5.91 -3.43 7.01
N ALA A 113 -5.58 -4.43 7.84
CA ALA A 113 -4.50 -5.37 7.55
C ALA A 113 -4.92 -6.47 6.55
N ASP A 114 -3.94 -7.28 6.14
CA ASP A 114 -4.16 -8.53 5.40
C ASP A 114 -5.14 -9.46 6.11
N GLY A 115 -6.02 -10.11 5.34
CA GLY A 115 -7.06 -11.01 5.83
C GLY A 115 -8.29 -10.29 6.44
N ALA A 116 -8.36 -8.97 6.35
CA ALA A 116 -9.50 -8.23 6.90
C ALA A 116 -10.80 -8.49 6.13
N THR A 117 -11.92 -8.46 6.87
CA THR A 117 -13.26 -8.43 6.30
C THR A 117 -13.76 -7.00 6.26
N VAL A 118 -14.17 -6.54 5.08
CA VAL A 118 -14.64 -5.17 4.84
C VAL A 118 -16.11 -5.20 4.45
N LYS A 119 -16.90 -4.33 5.07
CA LYS A 119 -18.29 -4.16 4.69
C LYS A 119 -18.40 -3.25 3.47
N ALA A 120 -19.00 -3.76 2.37
CA ALA A 120 -19.29 -2.96 1.19
C ALA A 120 -20.35 -1.89 1.52
N PRO A 121 -20.07 -0.58 1.34
CA PRO A 121 -21.03 0.46 1.70
C PRO A 121 -22.18 0.56 0.70
N THR A 122 -22.01 0.09 -0.53
CA THR A 122 -23.03 0.10 -1.59
C THR A 122 -22.90 -1.12 -2.50
N ALA A 123 -23.96 -1.41 -3.28
CA ALA A 123 -23.96 -2.47 -4.28
C ALA A 123 -23.07 -2.15 -5.52
N LYS A 124 -22.39 -1.00 -5.56
CA LYS A 124 -21.44 -0.62 -6.62
C LYS A 124 -20.02 -0.45 -6.06
N THR A 125 -19.69 -1.27 -5.06
CA THR A 125 -18.34 -1.35 -4.53
C THR A 125 -17.46 -2.14 -5.48
N ASP A 126 -16.25 -1.64 -5.74
CA ASP A 126 -15.29 -2.11 -6.72
C ASP A 126 -13.90 -2.26 -6.08
N PHE A 127 -13.02 -2.99 -6.72
CA PHE A 127 -11.66 -3.28 -6.31
C PHE A 127 -10.65 -2.52 -7.19
N GLU A 128 -9.51 -2.15 -6.62
CA GLU A 128 -8.38 -1.52 -7.32
C GLU A 128 -7.06 -2.00 -6.70
N ALA A 129 -6.34 -2.89 -7.40
CA ALA A 129 -5.01 -3.31 -6.98
C ALA A 129 -3.99 -2.20 -7.21
N GLU A 130 -3.23 -1.84 -6.17
CA GLU A 130 -2.23 -0.80 -6.25
C GLU A 130 -0.91 -1.22 -5.61
N VAL A 131 0.20 -0.87 -6.26
CA VAL A 131 1.49 -0.76 -5.59
C VAL A 131 1.47 0.54 -4.80
N ALA A 132 1.84 0.49 -3.54
CA ALA A 132 2.00 1.68 -2.72
C ALA A 132 3.45 1.78 -2.22
N PHE A 133 3.94 3.00 -2.03
CA PHE A 133 5.23 3.23 -1.37
C PHE A 133 5.07 4.00 -0.08
N VAL A 134 6.00 3.80 0.84
CA VAL A 134 6.08 4.51 2.11
C VAL A 134 7.24 5.48 2.07
N VAL A 135 7.01 6.71 2.47
CA VAL A 135 8.03 7.75 2.59
C VAL A 135 9.00 7.41 3.72
N GLY A 136 10.30 7.40 3.43
CA GLY A 136 11.36 7.02 4.36
C GLY A 136 12.01 8.19 5.10
N ARG A 137 12.02 9.36 4.48
CA ARG A 137 12.63 10.58 5.00
C ARG A 137 11.73 11.77 4.70
N ARG A 138 11.79 12.80 5.55
CA ARG A 138 11.08 14.05 5.30
C ARG A 138 11.48 14.62 3.93
N ALA A 139 10.49 14.82 3.05
CA ALA A 139 10.67 15.26 1.68
C ALA A 139 9.92 16.59 1.44
N LYS A 140 10.64 17.60 0.97
CA LYS A 140 10.12 18.90 0.54
C LYS A 140 10.94 19.40 -0.63
N ASP A 141 10.27 19.72 -1.73
CA ASP A 141 10.87 20.22 -2.98
C ASP A 141 11.99 19.30 -3.52
N VAL A 142 11.73 17.98 -3.53
CA VAL A 142 12.70 16.94 -3.93
C VAL A 142 12.73 16.83 -5.46
N GLY A 143 13.95 16.75 -6.03
CA GLY A 143 14.15 16.48 -7.46
C GLY A 143 13.89 15.00 -7.82
N GLU A 144 13.52 14.73 -9.08
CA GLU A 144 13.24 13.35 -9.53
C GLU A 144 14.47 12.45 -9.44
N ASP A 145 15.67 12.99 -9.62
CA ASP A 145 16.95 12.28 -9.62
C ASP A 145 17.34 11.73 -8.23
N GLU A 146 16.88 12.35 -7.15
CA GLU A 146 17.12 11.91 -5.78
C GLU A 146 15.87 11.29 -5.11
N ALA A 147 14.73 11.28 -5.79
CA ALA A 147 13.43 10.95 -5.19
C ALA A 147 13.38 9.53 -4.60
N LEU A 148 14.00 8.53 -5.25
CA LEU A 148 13.99 7.15 -4.76
C LEU A 148 14.72 6.98 -3.41
N ASP A 149 15.63 7.87 -3.07
CA ASP A 149 16.29 7.90 -1.77
C ASP A 149 15.34 8.22 -0.61
N TYR A 150 14.14 8.71 -0.92
CA TYR A 150 13.09 9.05 0.04
C TYR A 150 12.07 7.92 0.24
N VAL A 151 12.26 6.76 -0.40
CA VAL A 151 11.37 5.59 -0.29
C VAL A 151 11.89 4.63 0.77
N ALA A 152 11.10 4.36 1.82
CA ALA A 152 11.41 3.32 2.81
C ALA A 152 11.15 1.91 2.26
N GLY A 153 10.18 1.75 1.39
CA GLY A 153 9.80 0.49 0.78
C GLY A 153 8.47 0.54 0.06
N PHE A 154 8.06 -0.63 -0.45
CA PHE A 154 6.84 -0.84 -1.21
C PHE A 154 5.94 -1.85 -0.51
N THR A 155 4.63 -1.71 -0.71
CA THR A 155 3.60 -2.62 -0.20
C THR A 155 2.44 -2.72 -1.18
N LEU A 156 1.50 -3.63 -0.94
CA LEU A 156 0.26 -3.72 -1.69
C LEU A 156 -0.85 -2.95 -0.99
N LEU A 157 -1.75 -2.38 -1.78
CA LEU A 157 -2.94 -1.71 -1.29
C LEU A 157 -4.13 -2.05 -2.22
N ASN A 158 -5.31 -2.23 -1.63
CA ASN A 158 -6.58 -2.31 -2.36
C ASN A 158 -7.33 -1.00 -2.17
N ASP A 159 -7.42 -0.16 -3.21
CA ASP A 159 -8.19 1.07 -3.16
C ASP A 159 -9.68 0.80 -3.42
N LEU A 160 -10.34 0.15 -2.45
CA LEU A 160 -11.78 -0.14 -2.53
C LEU A 160 -12.59 1.13 -2.79
N SER A 161 -13.50 1.04 -3.76
CA SER A 161 -14.18 2.20 -4.34
C SER A 161 -15.68 1.98 -4.43
N ALA A 162 -16.49 2.80 -3.74
CA ALA A 162 -17.94 2.84 -3.94
C ALA A 162 -18.23 3.79 -5.11
N ARG A 163 -18.41 3.24 -6.31
CA ARG A 163 -18.44 4.02 -7.56
C ARG A 163 -19.58 5.00 -7.69
N ASP A 164 -20.73 4.67 -7.13
CA ASP A 164 -21.88 5.57 -7.08
C ASP A 164 -21.64 6.78 -6.16
N LEU A 165 -20.96 6.58 -5.03
CA LEU A 165 -20.56 7.67 -4.14
C LEU A 165 -19.40 8.47 -4.71
N GLN A 166 -18.42 7.81 -5.36
CA GLN A 166 -17.30 8.45 -6.04
C GLN A 166 -17.76 9.42 -7.13
N GLY A 167 -18.78 9.01 -7.92
CA GLY A 167 -19.33 9.81 -9.01
C GLY A 167 -20.43 10.79 -8.60
N ALA A 168 -20.86 10.81 -7.33
CA ALA A 168 -21.96 11.65 -6.86
C ALA A 168 -21.61 13.13 -6.81
N THR A 169 -20.33 13.47 -6.68
CA THR A 169 -19.81 14.84 -6.63
C THR A 169 -18.52 14.94 -7.46
N PRO A 170 -18.03 16.14 -7.79
CA PRO A 170 -16.71 16.31 -8.43
C PRO A 170 -15.54 15.77 -7.60
N GLN A 171 -15.69 15.64 -6.28
CA GLN A 171 -14.71 15.07 -5.37
C GLN A 171 -14.94 13.57 -5.20
N TRP A 172 -13.91 12.76 -5.46
CA TRP A 172 -13.98 11.28 -5.38
C TRP A 172 -14.06 10.74 -3.94
N MET A 173 -13.64 11.51 -2.98
CA MET A 173 -13.50 11.08 -1.58
C MET A 173 -14.72 10.37 -1.00
N PRO A 174 -15.99 10.77 -1.27
CA PRO A 174 -17.14 10.05 -0.72
C PRO A 174 -17.17 8.55 -1.05
N GLY A 175 -16.61 8.15 -2.19
CA GLY A 175 -16.50 6.74 -2.58
C GLY A 175 -15.22 6.05 -2.12
N LYS A 176 -14.30 6.76 -1.47
CA LYS A 176 -12.93 6.30 -1.20
C LYS A 176 -12.56 6.22 0.29
N ILE A 177 -13.38 6.81 1.19
CA ILE A 177 -13.02 7.02 2.61
C ILE A 177 -13.86 6.23 3.60
N PHE A 178 -14.68 5.25 3.14
CA PHE A 178 -15.43 4.41 4.06
C PHE A 178 -14.50 3.51 4.89
N ASP A 179 -14.99 3.01 6.03
CA ASP A 179 -14.20 2.20 6.94
C ASP A 179 -13.71 0.92 6.25
N GLY A 180 -12.40 0.66 6.31
CA GLY A 180 -11.77 -0.48 5.66
C GLY A 180 -11.53 -0.32 4.15
N ALA A 181 -11.75 0.86 3.56
CA ALA A 181 -11.58 1.10 2.12
C ALA A 181 -10.13 0.99 1.60
N ALA A 182 -9.15 0.73 2.46
CA ALA A 182 -7.73 0.59 2.10
C ALA A 182 -7.08 -0.62 2.82
N PRO A 183 -7.45 -1.86 2.48
CA PRO A 183 -6.64 -3.01 2.87
C PRO A 183 -5.20 -2.80 2.40
N CYS A 184 -4.22 -2.96 3.30
CA CYS A 184 -2.82 -2.63 3.02
C CYS A 184 -1.88 -3.59 3.72
N GLY A 185 -0.92 -4.14 2.99
CA GLY A 185 0.07 -5.09 3.48
C GLY A 185 0.45 -6.17 2.45
N PRO A 186 0.90 -7.36 2.90
CA PRO A 186 1.02 -7.79 4.29
C PRO A 186 2.22 -7.18 5.04
N TYR A 187 3.23 -6.71 4.30
CA TYR A 187 4.46 -6.14 4.83
C TYR A 187 4.99 -5.00 3.94
N LEU A 188 5.93 -4.24 4.45
CA LEU A 188 6.72 -3.28 3.70
C LEU A 188 8.01 -3.96 3.22
N VAL A 189 8.26 -3.97 1.92
CA VAL A 189 9.47 -4.54 1.31
C VAL A 189 10.43 -3.41 0.98
N THR A 190 11.66 -3.50 1.51
CA THR A 190 12.69 -2.49 1.22
C THR A 190 13.07 -2.47 -0.27
N PRO A 191 13.52 -1.32 -0.82
CA PRO A 191 13.72 -1.15 -2.27
C PRO A 191 14.66 -2.19 -2.91
N ASP A 192 15.68 -2.66 -2.19
CA ASP A 192 16.63 -3.67 -2.66
C ASP A 192 15.98 -5.05 -2.90
N GLU A 193 14.94 -5.41 -2.13
CA GLU A 193 14.19 -6.68 -2.33
C GLU A 193 12.95 -6.49 -3.21
N ALA A 194 12.35 -5.30 -3.21
CA ALA A 194 11.21 -5.01 -4.07
C ALA A 194 11.60 -4.98 -5.56
N GLY A 195 12.85 -4.63 -5.85
CA GLY A 195 13.37 -4.42 -7.20
C GLY A 195 13.13 -3.01 -7.72
N PRO A 196 13.40 -2.76 -9.02
CA PRO A 196 13.22 -1.43 -9.62
C PRO A 196 11.79 -0.94 -9.49
N ALA A 197 11.62 0.32 -9.05
CA ALA A 197 10.31 0.92 -8.80
C ALA A 197 9.37 0.97 -10.02
N ASP A 198 9.92 0.87 -11.22
CA ASP A 198 9.23 0.84 -12.51
C ASP A 198 9.03 -0.59 -13.06
N GLN A 199 9.29 -1.65 -12.28
CA GLN A 199 9.19 -3.04 -12.72
C GLN A 199 8.47 -3.95 -11.72
N ILE A 200 7.75 -3.40 -10.77
CA ILE A 200 7.02 -4.17 -9.76
C ILE A 200 5.74 -4.71 -10.39
N GLY A 201 5.65 -6.04 -10.51
CA GLY A 201 4.47 -6.73 -11.00
C GLY A 201 3.35 -6.75 -9.97
N ILE A 202 2.10 -6.65 -10.44
CA ILE A 202 0.90 -6.72 -9.61
C ILE A 202 -0.22 -7.45 -10.34
N ARG A 203 -0.94 -8.32 -9.61
CA ARG A 203 -2.08 -9.08 -10.10
C ARG A 203 -3.19 -9.08 -9.06
N LEU A 204 -4.45 -9.02 -9.49
CA LEU A 204 -5.60 -9.19 -8.63
C LEU A 204 -6.50 -10.31 -9.16
N THR A 205 -6.95 -11.16 -8.24
CA THR A 205 -8.01 -12.13 -8.49
C THR A 205 -9.21 -11.86 -7.59
N LEU A 206 -10.41 -12.06 -8.16
CA LEU A 206 -11.68 -12.07 -7.43
C LEU A 206 -12.24 -13.49 -7.46
N ASN A 207 -12.39 -14.13 -6.32
CA ASN A 207 -12.83 -15.53 -6.19
C ASN A 207 -11.99 -16.50 -7.08
N GLY A 208 -10.69 -16.22 -7.22
CA GLY A 208 -9.76 -17.01 -8.03
C GLY A 208 -9.73 -16.67 -9.53
N GLU A 209 -10.65 -15.82 -10.02
CA GLU A 209 -10.64 -15.33 -11.41
C GLU A 209 -9.72 -14.10 -11.53
N GLU A 210 -8.80 -14.09 -12.51
CA GLU A 210 -7.90 -12.96 -12.76
C GLU A 210 -8.68 -11.75 -13.28
N MET A 211 -8.59 -10.64 -12.55
CA MET A 211 -9.22 -9.39 -12.88
C MET A 211 -8.25 -8.34 -13.39
N GLN A 212 -7.10 -8.19 -12.72
CA GLN A 212 -6.06 -7.22 -13.08
C GLN A 212 -4.71 -7.93 -13.14
N ASN A 213 -3.86 -7.56 -14.11
CA ASN A 213 -2.50 -8.11 -14.25
C ASN A 213 -1.63 -7.12 -15.01
N SER A 214 -0.69 -6.48 -14.31
CA SER A 214 0.12 -5.40 -14.88
C SER A 214 1.44 -5.23 -14.10
N SER A 215 2.12 -4.13 -14.31
CA SER A 215 3.29 -3.72 -13.52
C SER A 215 3.42 -2.19 -13.48
N THR A 216 4.22 -1.68 -12.56
CA THR A 216 4.54 -0.24 -12.46
C THR A 216 5.22 0.34 -13.70
N ALA A 217 5.64 -0.50 -14.66
CA ALA A 217 6.13 -0.04 -15.97
C ALA A 217 5.04 0.66 -16.80
N ASP A 218 3.75 0.42 -16.51
CA ASP A 218 2.62 1.06 -17.20
C ASP A 218 2.19 2.40 -16.57
N LEU A 219 2.84 2.83 -15.46
CA LEU A 219 2.54 4.11 -14.81
C LEU A 219 2.73 5.29 -15.77
N ILE A 220 1.82 6.25 -15.72
CA ILE A 220 1.92 7.54 -16.41
C ILE A 220 2.95 8.41 -15.70
N PHE A 221 2.81 8.54 -14.38
CA PHE A 221 3.76 9.20 -13.49
C PHE A 221 4.43 8.14 -12.63
N GLY A 222 5.73 7.93 -12.84
CA GLY A 222 6.52 6.99 -12.05
C GLY A 222 6.77 7.47 -10.62
N VAL A 223 7.25 6.60 -9.75
CA VAL A 223 7.50 6.93 -8.33
C VAL A 223 8.37 8.17 -8.14
N PRO A 224 9.48 8.39 -8.90
CA PRO A 224 10.26 9.61 -8.77
C PRO A 224 9.47 10.87 -9.08
N GLN A 225 8.66 10.87 -10.14
CA GLN A 225 7.82 11.98 -10.53
C GLN A 225 6.75 12.27 -9.47
N LEU A 226 6.13 11.22 -8.90
CA LEU A 226 5.14 11.37 -7.83
C LEU A 226 5.74 12.01 -6.59
N ILE A 227 6.92 11.58 -6.15
CA ILE A 227 7.62 12.18 -5.00
C ILE A 227 7.96 13.64 -5.27
N SER A 228 8.54 13.94 -6.42
CA SER A 228 8.88 15.31 -6.80
C SER A 228 7.66 16.21 -6.80
N GLN A 229 6.58 15.79 -7.45
CA GLN A 229 5.34 16.57 -7.52
C GLN A 229 4.67 16.73 -6.15
N LEU A 230 4.49 15.65 -5.39
CA LEU A 230 3.85 15.71 -4.08
C LEU A 230 4.67 16.54 -3.10
N SER A 231 6.01 16.41 -3.10
CA SER A 231 6.88 17.18 -2.22
C SER A 231 6.92 18.66 -2.57
N SER A 232 6.65 19.05 -3.82
CA SER A 232 6.50 20.46 -4.19
C SER A 232 5.22 21.10 -3.62
N LEU A 233 4.15 20.32 -3.52
CA LEU A 233 2.85 20.77 -3.01
C LEU A 233 2.82 20.80 -1.47
N MET A 234 3.37 19.79 -0.82
CA MET A 234 3.32 19.60 0.64
C MET A 234 4.58 18.90 1.15
N THR A 235 4.89 19.06 2.42
CA THR A 235 5.90 18.23 3.06
C THR A 235 5.38 16.80 3.21
N LEU A 236 6.16 15.82 2.74
CA LEU A 236 5.93 14.41 3.03
C LEU A 236 6.75 14.03 4.26
N GLU A 237 6.14 13.33 5.19
CA GLU A 237 6.78 12.89 6.43
C GLU A 237 7.09 11.39 6.41
N PRO A 238 8.10 10.91 7.17
CA PRO A 238 8.39 9.49 7.28
C PRO A 238 7.16 8.69 7.72
N GLY A 239 6.81 7.65 6.96
CA GLY A 239 5.61 6.85 7.19
C GLY A 239 4.37 7.32 6.45
N ASP A 240 4.40 8.42 5.69
CA ASP A 240 3.33 8.75 4.75
C ASP A 240 3.20 7.65 3.70
N LEU A 241 1.97 7.26 3.39
CA LEU A 241 1.64 6.22 2.42
C LEU A 241 1.15 6.85 1.11
N VAL A 242 1.73 6.43 -0.01
CA VAL A 242 1.33 6.88 -1.34
C VAL A 242 0.94 5.68 -2.20
N ALA A 243 -0.33 5.60 -2.57
CA ALA A 243 -0.89 4.61 -3.48
C ALA A 243 -0.77 5.13 -4.92
N THR A 244 -0.16 4.33 -5.81
CA THR A 244 0.33 4.83 -7.12
C THR A 244 -0.69 4.77 -8.25
N GLY A 245 -1.91 4.30 -7.97
CA GLY A 245 -2.96 4.07 -8.96
C GLY A 245 -3.12 2.60 -9.31
N THR A 246 -4.22 2.28 -9.98
CA THR A 246 -4.62 0.93 -10.36
C THR A 246 -4.48 0.70 -11.87
N PRO A 247 -4.11 -0.52 -12.31
CA PRO A 247 -4.14 -0.88 -13.73
C PRO A 247 -5.57 -1.12 -14.24
N GLU A 248 -5.68 -1.45 -15.53
CA GLU A 248 -6.90 -1.89 -16.20
C GLU A 248 -7.48 -3.16 -15.56
N GLY A 249 -8.77 -3.43 -15.80
CA GLY A 249 -9.50 -4.62 -15.34
C GLY A 249 -10.34 -4.39 -14.10
N VAL A 250 -10.52 -3.13 -13.68
CA VAL A 250 -11.46 -2.78 -12.59
C VAL A 250 -12.90 -3.22 -12.91
N GLY A 251 -13.69 -3.50 -11.89
CA GLY A 251 -15.05 -4.03 -12.07
C GLY A 251 -15.96 -3.11 -12.87
N MET A 252 -15.85 -1.80 -12.67
CA MET A 252 -16.67 -0.82 -13.42
C MET A 252 -16.32 -0.74 -14.91
N GLY A 253 -15.06 -1.08 -15.31
CA GLY A 253 -14.61 -1.08 -16.70
C GLY A 253 -15.06 -2.29 -17.50
N ARG A 254 -15.58 -3.35 -16.85
CA ARG A 254 -15.94 -4.61 -17.47
C ARG A 254 -17.31 -4.58 -18.17
N ASN A 255 -17.51 -5.49 -19.11
CA ASN A 255 -18.80 -5.70 -19.77
C ASN A 255 -19.16 -7.19 -19.77
N PRO A 256 -20.14 -7.65 -18.94
CA PRO A 256 -20.89 -6.85 -17.97
C PRO A 256 -20.01 -6.34 -16.82
N ARG A 257 -20.43 -5.26 -16.15
CA ARG A 257 -19.76 -4.73 -14.96
C ARG A 257 -19.76 -5.75 -13.84
N VAL A 258 -18.67 -5.79 -13.08
CA VAL A 258 -18.48 -6.65 -11.90
C VAL A 258 -18.47 -5.78 -10.66
N TRP A 259 -19.30 -6.10 -9.68
CA TRP A 259 -19.36 -5.42 -8.38
C TRP A 259 -19.12 -6.43 -7.26
N LEU A 260 -18.47 -5.98 -6.21
CA LEU A 260 -18.22 -6.80 -5.03
C LEU A 260 -19.52 -7.15 -4.30
N ALA A 261 -19.64 -8.40 -3.90
CA ALA A 261 -20.80 -8.98 -3.21
C ALA A 261 -20.39 -9.65 -1.89
N ASP A 262 -21.39 -9.98 -1.08
CA ASP A 262 -21.21 -10.72 0.17
C ASP A 262 -20.53 -12.07 -0.08
N GLY A 263 -19.47 -12.36 0.69
CA GLY A 263 -18.67 -13.58 0.57
C GLY A 263 -17.54 -13.53 -0.44
N ASP A 264 -17.36 -12.44 -1.18
CA ASP A 264 -16.26 -12.31 -2.14
C ASP A 264 -14.91 -12.29 -1.44
N GLU A 265 -13.92 -12.97 -2.05
CA GLU A 265 -12.50 -12.92 -1.71
C GLU A 265 -11.72 -12.22 -2.81
N ILE A 266 -11.01 -11.17 -2.44
CA ILE A 266 -10.08 -10.43 -3.30
C ILE A 266 -8.66 -10.79 -2.87
N VAL A 267 -7.82 -11.18 -3.83
CA VAL A 267 -6.42 -11.45 -3.60
C VAL A 267 -5.57 -10.60 -4.54
N ILE A 268 -4.71 -9.77 -3.96
CA ILE A 268 -3.69 -9.01 -4.70
C ILE A 268 -2.34 -9.68 -4.45
N GLU A 269 -1.60 -9.94 -5.51
CA GLU A 269 -0.30 -10.60 -5.46
C GLU A 269 0.76 -9.81 -6.23
N SER A 270 1.97 -9.84 -5.71
CA SER A 270 3.17 -9.38 -6.40
C SER A 270 4.30 -10.37 -6.15
N PRO A 271 5.11 -10.68 -7.17
CA PRO A 271 6.25 -11.59 -7.00
C PRO A 271 7.23 -11.17 -5.89
N THR A 272 7.35 -9.88 -5.64
CA THR A 272 8.29 -9.31 -4.65
C THR A 272 7.60 -8.78 -3.40
N LEU A 273 6.35 -8.29 -3.50
CA LEU A 273 5.65 -7.66 -2.36
C LEU A 273 4.74 -8.63 -1.59
N GLY A 274 4.57 -9.87 -2.08
CA GLY A 274 3.78 -10.90 -1.41
C GLY A 274 2.31 -10.91 -1.80
N ARG A 275 1.41 -11.21 -0.85
CA ARG A 275 -0.01 -11.44 -1.07
C ARG A 275 -0.85 -10.69 -0.03
N LEU A 276 -1.84 -9.95 -0.50
CA LEU A 276 -2.82 -9.23 0.31
C LEU A 276 -4.22 -9.80 0.02
N THR A 277 -4.89 -10.32 1.04
CA THR A 277 -6.24 -10.89 0.95
C THR A 277 -7.25 -9.98 1.63
N THR A 278 -8.40 -9.80 1.00
CA THR A 278 -9.53 -9.04 1.56
C THR A 278 -10.82 -9.83 1.37
N HIS A 279 -11.64 -9.94 2.40
CA HIS A 279 -12.98 -10.55 2.34
C HIS A 279 -14.03 -9.47 2.39
N ILE A 280 -15.12 -9.65 1.63
CA ILE A 280 -16.22 -8.66 1.54
C ILE A 280 -17.46 -9.19 2.25
N THR A 281 -18.12 -8.28 2.99
CA THR A 281 -19.50 -8.47 3.46
C THR A 281 -20.39 -7.35 2.94
N ALA A 282 -21.70 -7.64 2.76
CA ALA A 282 -22.68 -6.66 2.31
C ALA A 282 -23.27 -5.84 3.47
#